data_9776a8d90bfd33a61f3464397bf272aa
#
_entry.id   9776a8d90bfd33a61f3464397bf272aa
#
_cell.length_a   1.000
_cell.length_b   1.000
_cell.length_c   1.000
_cell.angle_alpha   90.00
_cell.angle_beta   90.00
_cell.angle_gamma   90.00
#
_symmetry.space_group_name_H-M   'P 1'
#
loop_
_entity.id
_entity.type
_entity.pdbx_description
1 polymer ?
#
loop_
_entity_poly.entity_id
_entity_poly.type
_entity_poly.pdbx_seq_one_letter_code
_entity_poly.pdbx_strand_id
1 'polypeptide(L)'
;MKPTMAILERISKNSQENIDEVFTRLYRYLLRPDIYYVAYQNLYSNKGASTKGILDDTADGFSEEKIKKIIQSLKDGTYYPQPVRRMYIAKKNSKKMRPLGIPTFTDKLIQEAVRIILESIYEPVFEDVSHGFRPQRSCHTALKTIKREFGGARWFVEGDIKGCFDNIDHVTLIGLINLKIKDMKMSQLIYKFLKAGYLENWQYHKTYSGTPQGGILSPLLANIYLHELDKFVLQLKMKFDRESPERITPEYRELHNEIKRISHRLKKLEGEEKAKVLLEYQEKRKRLTTLPCTSQTNKVLKYVRYADDFIISVKGSKEDCQWIKEQLKLFIHNKLKMELSEEKTLITHSSQPARFLGYDIRVRRSGTIKRSGKVKKRTLNGSVELLIPLQDKIRQFIFDKKIAIQKKDSSWFPVHRKYLIRSTDLEIITIYNSELRGICNYYGLASNFNQLNYFAYLMEYSCLKTIASKHKGTLSKTISMFKDGSGSWGIPYEIKQGKQRRYFANFSECKSPYQFTDKISQAPVLYGYARNTLENRLKARCCELCGTSDENTSYEIHHVNKVKNLKGKEKWEMAMIAKQRKTLVVCFHCHRHVIHKHK
;
A
#
# COMPACT_ATOMS: atom_id res chain seq x y z
N MET A 1 28.97 18.51 15.76
CA MET A 1 28.12 18.88 14.59
C MET A 1 26.75 18.27 14.79
N LYS A 2 25.62 19.00 14.59
CA LYS A 2 24.28 18.39 14.73
C LYS A 2 24.08 17.29 13.68
N PRO A 3 23.48 16.13 14.02
CA PRO A 3 23.19 15.06 13.05
C PRO A 3 22.29 15.56 11.90
N THR A 4 22.49 15.06 10.68
CA THR A 4 21.70 15.49 9.52
C THR A 4 20.21 15.28 9.75
N MET A 5 19.80 14.18 10.38
CA MET A 5 18.40 13.90 10.66
C MET A 5 17.74 14.99 11.52
N ALA A 6 18.42 15.48 12.56
CA ALA A 6 17.89 16.57 13.40
C ALA A 6 17.75 17.90 12.62
N ILE A 7 18.58 18.11 11.58
CA ILE A 7 18.45 19.27 10.70
C ILE A 7 17.25 19.09 9.77
N LEU A 8 17.05 17.89 9.22
CA LEU A 8 15.93 17.58 8.34
C LEU A 8 14.59 17.64 9.08
N GLU A 9 14.58 17.28 10.37
CA GLU A 9 13.41 17.48 11.25
C GLU A 9 13.02 18.94 11.33
N ARG A 10 13.98 19.83 11.52
CA ARG A 10 13.70 21.27 11.53
C ARG A 10 13.22 21.77 10.17
N ILE A 11 13.83 21.29 9.07
CA ILE A 11 13.37 21.61 7.70
C ILE A 11 11.93 21.18 7.51
N SER A 12 11.57 19.99 7.97
CA SER A 12 10.20 19.46 7.87
C SER A 12 9.21 20.33 8.66
N LYS A 13 9.59 20.75 9.86
CA LYS A 13 8.77 21.65 10.67
C LYS A 13 8.58 23.00 9.99
N ASN A 14 9.66 23.61 9.49
CA ASN A 14 9.57 24.87 8.76
C ASN A 14 8.67 24.74 7.52
N SER A 15 8.80 23.65 6.74
CA SER A 15 7.96 23.42 5.58
C SER A 15 6.48 23.24 5.92
N GLN A 16 6.17 22.73 7.12
CA GLN A 16 4.81 22.59 7.62
C GLN A 16 4.22 23.93 8.07
N GLU A 17 5.03 24.75 8.76
CA GLU A 17 4.61 26.06 9.29
C GLU A 17 4.49 27.10 8.18
N ASN A 18 5.33 27.00 7.14
CA ASN A 18 5.33 27.92 6.00
C ASN A 18 5.31 27.15 4.66
N ILE A 19 4.12 27.02 4.08
CA ILE A 19 3.92 26.27 2.83
C ILE A 19 4.67 26.92 1.66
N ASP A 20 4.93 28.20 1.67
CA ASP A 20 5.61 28.93 0.59
C ASP A 20 7.12 29.04 0.79
N GLU A 21 7.67 28.45 1.87
CA GLU A 21 9.10 28.52 2.12
C GLU A 21 9.92 27.87 1.01
N VAL A 22 10.96 28.58 0.59
CA VAL A 22 11.91 28.13 -0.43
C VAL A 22 13.22 27.73 0.22
N PHE A 23 13.63 26.51 -0.05
CA PHE A 23 14.84 25.92 0.53
C PHE A 23 16.04 26.07 -0.40
N THR A 24 17.18 26.43 0.17
CA THR A 24 18.46 26.60 -0.54
C THR A 24 19.53 25.72 0.11
N ARG A 25 20.65 25.51 -0.61
CA ARG A 25 21.85 24.82 -0.08
C ARG A 25 21.59 23.41 0.49
N LEU A 26 20.64 22.67 -0.09
CA LEU A 26 20.28 21.31 0.36
C LEU A 26 21.35 20.28 -0.04
N TYR A 27 22.04 20.52 -1.16
CA TYR A 27 23.08 19.63 -1.68
C TYR A 27 24.20 19.35 -0.65
N ARG A 28 24.49 20.33 0.24
CA ARG A 28 25.49 20.17 1.30
C ARG A 28 25.21 19.00 2.25
N TYR A 29 23.95 18.58 2.39
CA TYR A 29 23.60 17.45 3.24
C TYR A 29 23.98 16.11 2.63
N LEU A 30 24.10 16.03 1.30
CA LEU A 30 24.64 14.87 0.60
C LEU A 30 26.15 14.71 0.78
N LEU A 31 26.85 15.76 1.24
CA LEU A 31 28.29 15.71 1.54
C LEU A 31 28.57 15.28 2.98
N ARG A 32 27.56 14.85 3.72
CA ARG A 32 27.66 14.40 5.10
C ARG A 32 27.60 12.87 5.18
N PRO A 33 28.53 12.21 5.88
CA PRO A 33 28.56 10.74 5.95
C PRO A 33 27.35 10.14 6.65
N ASP A 34 26.78 10.84 7.66
CA ASP A 34 25.70 10.31 8.50
C ASP A 34 24.41 9.99 7.73
N ILE A 35 24.09 10.70 6.65
CA ILE A 35 22.93 10.41 5.82
C ILE A 35 23.04 9.03 5.11
N TYR A 36 24.25 8.59 4.73
CA TYR A 36 24.46 7.34 4.04
C TYR A 36 24.29 6.10 4.94
N TYR A 37 24.55 6.23 6.24
CA TYR A 37 24.25 5.17 7.19
C TYR A 37 22.74 4.96 7.30
N VAL A 38 21.96 6.05 7.35
CA VAL A 38 20.49 5.98 7.34
C VAL A 38 19.98 5.41 6.02
N ALA A 39 20.53 5.90 4.89
CA ALA A 39 20.17 5.39 3.56
C ALA A 39 20.45 3.88 3.44
N TYR A 40 21.60 3.43 3.89
CA TYR A 40 21.94 2.00 3.89
C TYR A 40 20.98 1.20 4.78
N GLN A 41 20.66 1.69 5.98
CA GLN A 41 19.73 1.04 6.90
C GLN A 41 18.33 0.86 6.28
N ASN A 42 17.86 1.85 5.53
CA ASN A 42 16.56 1.77 4.85
C ASN A 42 16.58 0.75 3.69
N LEU A 43 17.74 0.55 3.06
CA LEU A 43 17.86 -0.27 1.85
C LEU A 43 18.22 -1.72 2.10
N TYR A 44 19.14 -2.01 3.04
CA TYR A 44 19.72 -3.37 3.18
C TYR A 44 18.70 -4.45 3.55
N SER A 45 17.61 -4.08 4.21
CA SER A 45 16.54 -5.01 4.59
C SER A 45 15.65 -5.41 3.42
N ASN A 46 15.65 -4.63 2.34
CA ASN A 46 14.78 -4.83 1.19
C ASN A 46 15.23 -6.02 0.33
N LYS A 47 14.28 -6.70 -0.31
CA LYS A 47 14.58 -7.84 -1.20
C LYS A 47 15.51 -7.47 -2.36
N GLY A 48 15.45 -6.22 -2.80
CA GLY A 48 16.28 -5.67 -3.88
C GLY A 48 17.71 -5.29 -3.47
N ALA A 49 18.08 -5.40 -2.18
CA ALA A 49 19.41 -5.03 -1.68
C ALA A 49 20.55 -5.84 -2.31
N SER A 50 20.31 -7.13 -2.53
CA SER A 50 21.27 -8.06 -3.18
C SER A 50 21.10 -8.15 -4.69
N THR A 51 20.18 -7.36 -5.30
CA THR A 51 19.95 -7.39 -6.74
C THR A 51 20.91 -6.44 -7.43
N LYS A 52 21.80 -7.01 -8.26
CA LYS A 52 22.80 -6.27 -9.04
C LYS A 52 22.13 -5.41 -10.10
N GLY A 53 22.62 -4.18 -10.25
CA GLY A 53 22.32 -3.32 -11.40
C GLY A 53 23.10 -3.78 -12.64
N ILE A 54 23.71 -2.82 -13.37
CA ILE A 54 24.64 -3.11 -14.47
C ILE A 54 26.05 -3.45 -13.94
N LEU A 55 26.39 -2.98 -12.75
CA LEU A 55 27.64 -3.28 -12.08
C LEU A 55 27.41 -4.36 -11.01
N ASP A 56 28.47 -5.07 -10.64
CA ASP A 56 28.48 -6.02 -9.52
C ASP A 56 28.57 -5.27 -8.18
N ASP A 57 27.58 -4.41 -7.91
CA ASP A 57 27.47 -3.56 -6.74
C ASP A 57 26.15 -3.85 -6.03
N THR A 58 26.24 -4.30 -4.77
CA THR A 58 25.09 -4.67 -3.93
C THR A 58 25.24 -4.09 -2.54
N ALA A 59 24.34 -4.45 -1.62
CA ALA A 59 24.45 -4.07 -0.21
C ALA A 59 25.66 -4.69 0.51
N ASP A 60 26.29 -5.69 -0.09
CA ASP A 60 27.50 -6.30 0.40
C ASP A 60 28.72 -5.40 0.13
N GLY A 61 29.67 -5.30 1.05
CA GLY A 61 30.86 -4.44 0.94
C GLY A 61 30.58 -2.95 1.22
N PHE A 62 29.53 -2.61 1.94
CA PHE A 62 29.31 -1.23 2.39
C PHE A 62 30.33 -0.86 3.48
N SER A 63 31.01 0.28 3.30
CA SER A 63 32.11 0.73 4.17
C SER A 63 32.19 2.26 4.27
N GLU A 64 32.97 2.76 5.23
CA GLU A 64 33.27 4.19 5.35
C GLU A 64 34.03 4.72 4.11
N GLU A 65 34.90 3.89 3.52
CA GLU A 65 35.63 4.25 2.30
C GLU A 65 34.70 4.43 1.11
N LYS A 66 33.66 3.57 0.99
CA LYS A 66 32.63 3.71 -0.04
C LYS A 66 31.88 5.02 0.12
N ILE A 67 31.53 5.40 1.35
CA ILE A 67 30.90 6.69 1.65
C ILE A 67 31.82 7.84 1.25
N LYS A 68 33.12 7.80 1.63
CA LYS A 68 34.11 8.83 1.27
C LYS A 68 34.22 9.00 -0.25
N LYS A 69 34.29 7.90 -1.02
CA LYS A 69 34.33 7.93 -2.49
C LYS A 69 33.08 8.58 -3.08
N ILE A 70 31.89 8.24 -2.57
CA ILE A 70 30.63 8.85 -3.00
C ILE A 70 30.65 10.36 -2.73
N ILE A 71 31.01 10.77 -1.52
CA ILE A 71 31.04 12.18 -1.13
C ILE A 71 32.05 12.95 -1.99
N GLN A 72 33.23 12.38 -2.23
CA GLN A 72 34.26 13.02 -3.06
C GLN A 72 33.75 13.23 -4.49
N SER A 73 33.18 12.22 -5.12
CA SER A 73 32.63 12.34 -6.48
C SER A 73 31.48 13.35 -6.59
N LEU A 74 30.65 13.46 -5.56
CA LEU A 74 29.60 14.47 -5.49
C LEU A 74 30.18 15.88 -5.29
N LYS A 75 31.21 16.02 -4.43
CA LYS A 75 31.90 17.30 -4.18
C LYS A 75 32.58 17.84 -5.44
N ASP A 76 33.27 16.97 -6.16
CA ASP A 76 34.01 17.32 -7.38
C ASP A 76 33.10 17.43 -8.63
N GLY A 77 31.82 17.08 -8.50
CA GLY A 77 30.86 17.11 -9.62
C GLY A 77 31.05 15.99 -10.63
N THR A 78 32.01 15.06 -10.39
CA THR A 78 32.34 13.93 -11.29
C THR A 78 31.34 12.79 -11.23
N TYR A 79 30.40 12.80 -10.29
CA TYR A 79 29.39 11.76 -10.18
C TYR A 79 28.40 11.81 -11.35
N TYR A 80 28.23 10.65 -11.99
CA TYR A 80 27.20 10.38 -12.99
C TYR A 80 26.48 9.07 -12.66
N PRO A 81 25.14 9.08 -12.57
CA PRO A 81 24.36 7.86 -12.38
C PRO A 81 24.57 6.88 -13.52
N GLN A 82 24.63 5.60 -13.18
CA GLN A 82 24.72 4.55 -14.18
C GLN A 82 23.36 4.25 -14.80
N PRO A 83 23.30 3.81 -16.08
CA PRO A 83 22.04 3.35 -16.66
C PRO A 83 21.41 2.24 -15.83
N VAL A 84 20.08 2.22 -15.71
CA VAL A 84 19.41 1.15 -14.98
C VAL A 84 19.35 -0.13 -15.80
N ARG A 85 19.56 -1.28 -15.19
CA ARG A 85 19.36 -2.58 -15.85
C ARG A 85 17.88 -2.86 -15.98
N ARG A 86 17.37 -3.01 -17.20
CA ARG A 86 15.95 -3.31 -17.47
C ARG A 86 15.66 -4.79 -17.28
N MET A 87 14.59 -5.07 -16.57
CA MET A 87 14.01 -6.40 -16.42
C MET A 87 12.49 -6.32 -16.58
N TYR A 88 11.88 -7.40 -17.04
CA TYR A 88 10.43 -7.46 -17.24
C TYR A 88 9.77 -8.35 -16.20
N ILE A 89 8.71 -7.84 -15.58
CA ILE A 89 7.86 -8.60 -14.65
C ILE A 89 6.47 -8.73 -15.26
N ALA A 90 5.93 -9.96 -15.29
CA ALA A 90 4.58 -10.20 -15.79
C ALA A 90 3.54 -9.44 -14.95
N LYS A 91 2.65 -8.70 -15.61
CA LYS A 91 1.48 -8.11 -14.95
C LYS A 91 0.51 -9.23 -14.60
N LYS A 92 0.01 -9.25 -13.35
CA LYS A 92 -1.05 -10.20 -12.98
C LYS A 92 -2.25 -10.02 -13.91
N ASN A 93 -2.77 -11.14 -14.44
CA ASN A 93 -3.96 -11.19 -15.32
C ASN A 93 -3.80 -10.47 -16.67
N SER A 94 -2.60 -10.32 -17.17
CA SER A 94 -2.36 -9.71 -18.48
C SER A 94 -1.15 -10.37 -19.13
N LYS A 95 -1.18 -10.50 -20.47
CA LYS A 95 -0.01 -10.88 -21.27
C LYS A 95 1.05 -9.76 -21.32
N LYS A 96 0.70 -8.55 -20.84
CA LYS A 96 1.61 -7.40 -20.86
C LYS A 96 2.67 -7.52 -19.75
N MET A 97 3.90 -7.20 -20.09
CA MET A 97 5.01 -7.15 -19.16
C MET A 97 5.16 -5.73 -18.59
N ARG A 98 5.66 -5.62 -17.35
CA ARG A 98 6.02 -4.34 -16.73
C ARG A 98 7.53 -4.21 -16.75
N PRO A 99 8.08 -3.18 -17.40
CA PRO A 99 9.51 -2.91 -17.33
C PRO A 99 9.90 -2.44 -15.94
N LEU A 100 10.93 -3.02 -15.36
CA LEU A 100 11.52 -2.62 -14.08
C LEU A 100 12.97 -2.20 -14.33
N GLY A 101 13.34 -0.99 -13.90
CA GLY A 101 14.72 -0.51 -13.94
C GLY A 101 15.42 -0.77 -12.60
N ILE A 102 16.55 -1.45 -12.63
CA ILE A 102 17.34 -1.77 -11.45
C ILE A 102 18.61 -0.91 -11.44
N PRO A 103 18.71 0.14 -10.59
CA PRO A 103 19.92 0.94 -10.43
C PRO A 103 21.04 0.14 -9.76
N THR A 104 22.28 0.60 -9.88
CA THR A 104 23.41 0.12 -9.06
C THR A 104 23.13 0.39 -7.58
N PHE A 105 23.82 -0.32 -6.69
CA PHE A 105 23.60 -0.09 -5.25
C PHE A 105 24.11 1.28 -4.80
N THR A 106 25.20 1.75 -5.38
CA THR A 106 25.70 3.11 -5.17
C THR A 106 24.67 4.17 -5.57
N ASP A 107 24.05 4.01 -6.75
CA ASP A 107 22.97 4.92 -7.17
C ASP A 107 21.76 4.84 -6.23
N LYS A 108 21.39 3.63 -5.77
CA LYS A 108 20.32 3.46 -4.77
C LYS A 108 20.61 4.22 -3.47
N LEU A 109 21.86 4.19 -2.99
CA LEU A 109 22.27 4.92 -1.77
C LEU A 109 22.11 6.42 -1.93
N ILE A 110 22.58 6.97 -3.07
CA ILE A 110 22.50 8.41 -3.34
C ILE A 110 21.03 8.81 -3.56
N GLN A 111 20.26 8.04 -4.32
CA GLN A 111 18.83 8.27 -4.51
C GLN A 111 18.08 8.26 -3.17
N GLU A 112 18.42 7.35 -2.26
CA GLU A 112 17.80 7.28 -0.93
C GLU A 112 18.17 8.51 -0.08
N ALA A 113 19.43 8.96 -0.13
CA ALA A 113 19.85 10.18 0.56
C ALA A 113 19.10 11.41 0.01
N VAL A 114 18.95 11.53 -1.31
CA VAL A 114 18.14 12.58 -1.95
C VAL A 114 16.67 12.44 -1.54
N ARG A 115 16.11 11.23 -1.53
CA ARG A 115 14.72 10.96 -1.12
C ARG A 115 14.45 11.44 0.30
N ILE A 116 15.34 11.13 1.24
CA ILE A 116 15.22 11.56 2.65
C ILE A 116 15.16 13.08 2.76
N ILE A 117 16.01 13.80 2.02
CA ILE A 117 16.03 15.27 2.01
C ILE A 117 14.74 15.83 1.42
N LEU A 118 14.34 15.34 0.23
CA LEU A 118 13.13 15.82 -0.44
C LEU A 118 11.86 15.49 0.35
N GLU A 119 11.79 14.30 0.95
CA GLU A 119 10.65 13.88 1.76
C GLU A 119 10.44 14.80 2.97
N SER A 120 11.52 15.28 3.61
CA SER A 120 11.40 16.23 4.72
C SER A 120 10.77 17.57 4.31
N ILE A 121 10.85 17.92 3.02
CA ILE A 121 10.29 19.17 2.48
C ILE A 121 8.86 18.95 1.96
N TYR A 122 8.63 17.87 1.22
CA TYR A 122 7.37 17.68 0.48
C TYR A 122 6.30 16.94 1.28
N GLU A 123 6.66 16.02 2.18
CA GLU A 123 5.67 15.27 2.95
C GLU A 123 4.74 16.17 3.79
N PRO A 124 5.22 17.24 4.44
CA PRO A 124 4.37 18.14 5.19
C PRO A 124 3.38 18.94 4.34
N VAL A 125 3.66 19.14 3.04
CA VAL A 125 2.83 19.96 2.14
C VAL A 125 1.92 19.16 1.22
N PHE A 126 2.09 17.83 1.17
CA PHE A 126 1.20 17.00 0.38
C PHE A 126 -0.20 16.97 0.96
N GLU A 127 -1.20 17.08 0.09
CA GLU A 127 -2.61 17.05 0.46
C GLU A 127 -3.00 15.72 1.12
N ASP A 128 -3.95 15.77 2.05
CA ASP A 128 -4.43 14.59 2.78
C ASP A 128 -5.16 13.57 1.91
N VAL A 129 -5.61 13.98 0.75
CA VAL A 129 -6.27 13.14 -0.25
C VAL A 129 -5.33 12.17 -0.96
N SER A 130 -4.01 12.38 -0.85
CA SER A 130 -2.96 11.55 -1.45
C SER A 130 -2.42 10.53 -0.45
N HIS A 131 -2.45 9.23 -0.82
CA HIS A 131 -2.08 8.13 0.08
C HIS A 131 -0.95 7.23 -0.42
N GLY A 132 -0.70 7.16 -1.72
CA GLY A 132 0.30 6.25 -2.31
C GLY A 132 1.73 6.67 -2.03
N PHE A 133 2.62 5.73 -1.69
CA PHE A 133 4.05 5.94 -1.48
C PHE A 133 4.43 7.00 -0.44
N ARG A 134 3.57 7.27 0.51
CA ARG A 134 3.80 8.23 1.60
C ARG A 134 4.02 7.50 2.93
N PRO A 135 4.87 8.04 3.83
CA PRO A 135 5.04 7.49 5.17
C PRO A 135 3.70 7.38 5.91
N GLN A 136 3.52 6.28 6.67
CA GLN A 136 2.30 6.01 7.47
C GLN A 136 0.98 5.94 6.70
N ARG A 137 0.99 6.10 5.37
CA ARG A 137 -0.17 5.95 4.51
C ARG A 137 -0.14 4.63 3.77
N SER A 138 -1.30 4.07 3.51
CA SER A 138 -1.45 2.76 2.87
C SER A 138 -2.75 2.69 2.07
N CYS A 139 -2.96 1.58 1.35
CA CYS A 139 -4.26 1.30 0.73
C CYS A 139 -5.41 1.39 1.75
N HIS A 140 -5.19 0.96 2.99
CA HIS A 140 -6.21 0.99 4.03
C HIS A 140 -6.53 2.40 4.50
N THR A 141 -5.55 3.32 4.57
CA THR A 141 -5.84 4.72 4.91
C THR A 141 -6.70 5.38 3.84
N ALA A 142 -6.42 5.14 2.55
CA ALA A 142 -7.23 5.60 1.44
C ALA A 142 -8.66 5.06 1.51
N LEU A 143 -8.81 3.74 1.72
CA LEU A 143 -10.12 3.07 1.83
C LEU A 143 -10.92 3.53 3.06
N LYS A 144 -10.25 3.83 4.19
CA LYS A 144 -10.92 4.41 5.36
C LYS A 144 -11.44 5.82 5.06
N THR A 145 -10.65 6.66 4.39
CA THR A 145 -11.09 8.00 3.95
C THR A 145 -12.31 7.87 3.04
N ILE A 146 -12.30 6.96 2.06
CA ILE A 146 -13.45 6.70 1.20
C ILE A 146 -14.67 6.28 2.01
N LYS A 147 -14.51 5.33 2.94
CA LYS A 147 -15.61 4.82 3.79
C LYS A 147 -16.23 5.92 4.66
N ARG A 148 -15.42 6.86 5.13
CA ARG A 148 -15.85 7.98 5.98
C ARG A 148 -16.50 9.09 5.18
N GLU A 149 -15.94 9.45 4.00
CA GLU A 149 -16.27 10.71 3.33
C GLU A 149 -17.19 10.57 2.12
N PHE A 150 -17.22 9.41 1.44
CA PHE A 150 -17.98 9.22 0.21
C PHE A 150 -19.47 8.89 0.44
N GLY A 151 -19.95 9.02 1.70
CA GLY A 151 -21.34 8.79 2.03
C GLY A 151 -22.30 9.66 1.19
N GLY A 152 -23.38 9.06 0.70
CA GLY A 152 -24.40 9.72 -0.09
C GLY A 152 -24.01 10.03 -1.54
N ALA A 153 -22.85 9.59 -2.01
CA ALA A 153 -22.46 9.75 -3.42
C ALA A 153 -23.50 9.16 -4.37
N ARG A 154 -23.73 9.82 -5.50
CA ARG A 154 -24.59 9.32 -6.60
C ARG A 154 -23.76 8.64 -7.69
N TRP A 155 -22.57 9.17 -7.94
CA TRP A 155 -21.67 8.70 -8.98
C TRP A 155 -20.25 8.58 -8.43
N PHE A 156 -19.47 7.71 -9.07
CA PHE A 156 -18.03 7.64 -8.95
C PHE A 156 -17.39 7.94 -10.30
N VAL A 157 -16.33 8.74 -10.29
CA VAL A 157 -15.43 8.89 -11.43
C VAL A 157 -14.13 8.19 -11.05
N GLU A 158 -13.91 7.04 -11.67
CA GLU A 158 -12.68 6.25 -11.54
C GLU A 158 -11.67 6.82 -12.54
N GLY A 159 -10.43 7.06 -12.14
CA GLY A 159 -9.42 7.60 -13.03
C GLY A 159 -8.07 6.88 -12.91
N ASP A 160 -7.44 6.67 -14.07
CA ASP A 160 -6.10 6.08 -14.21
C ASP A 160 -5.33 6.91 -15.22
N ILE A 161 -4.10 7.28 -14.89
CA ILE A 161 -3.22 8.04 -15.78
C ILE A 161 -2.40 7.05 -16.62
N LYS A 162 -2.49 7.18 -17.95
CA LYS A 162 -1.83 6.28 -18.88
C LYS A 162 -0.32 6.35 -18.75
N GLY A 163 0.29 5.24 -18.28
CA GLY A 163 1.75 5.12 -18.18
C GLY A 163 2.39 6.21 -17.32
N CYS A 164 1.78 6.59 -16.19
CA CYS A 164 2.17 7.74 -15.39
C CYS A 164 3.69 7.84 -15.17
N PHE A 165 4.33 6.77 -14.67
CA PHE A 165 5.78 6.76 -14.40
C PHE A 165 6.63 6.90 -15.66
N ASP A 166 6.15 6.44 -16.81
CA ASP A 166 6.89 6.45 -18.08
C ASP A 166 6.71 7.79 -18.83
N ASN A 167 5.69 8.58 -18.47
CA ASN A 167 5.30 9.81 -19.17
C ASN A 167 5.56 11.11 -18.39
N ILE A 168 6.20 11.05 -17.21
CA ILE A 168 6.57 12.28 -16.47
C ILE A 168 7.49 13.14 -17.32
N ASP A 169 7.06 14.37 -17.64
CA ASP A 169 7.91 15.33 -18.34
C ASP A 169 9.00 15.87 -17.41
N HIS A 170 10.27 15.65 -17.81
CA HIS A 170 11.42 15.99 -16.97
C HIS A 170 11.55 17.49 -16.71
N VAL A 171 11.25 18.32 -17.72
CA VAL A 171 11.35 19.77 -17.61
C VAL A 171 10.29 20.31 -16.66
N THR A 172 9.06 19.85 -16.81
CA THR A 172 7.94 20.20 -15.92
C THR A 172 8.23 19.75 -14.48
N LEU A 173 8.72 18.51 -14.28
CA LEU A 173 9.06 18.01 -12.94
C LEU A 173 10.15 18.85 -12.27
N ILE A 174 11.24 19.16 -12.97
CA ILE A 174 12.31 19.99 -12.42
C ILE A 174 11.81 21.41 -12.15
N GLY A 175 10.94 21.95 -13.03
CA GLY A 175 10.28 23.23 -12.81
C GLY A 175 9.47 23.24 -11.49
N LEU A 176 8.67 22.19 -11.25
CA LEU A 176 7.90 22.05 -10.01
C LEU A 176 8.80 21.91 -8.76
N ILE A 177 9.90 21.16 -8.87
CA ILE A 177 10.88 21.06 -7.79
C ILE A 177 11.50 22.42 -7.50
N ASN A 178 11.86 23.19 -8.53
CA ASN A 178 12.49 24.50 -8.41
C ASN A 178 11.57 25.59 -7.82
N LEU A 179 10.26 25.37 -7.74
CA LEU A 179 9.36 26.27 -7.02
C LEU A 179 9.68 26.30 -5.52
N LYS A 180 10.02 25.14 -4.94
CA LYS A 180 10.33 25.00 -3.51
C LYS A 180 11.82 24.89 -3.21
N ILE A 181 12.64 24.44 -4.16
CA ILE A 181 14.07 24.16 -3.96
C ILE A 181 14.88 24.96 -4.95
N LYS A 182 15.51 26.02 -4.47
CA LYS A 182 16.45 26.84 -5.25
C LYS A 182 17.90 26.40 -4.96
N ASP A 183 18.21 25.16 -5.33
CA ASP A 183 19.56 24.58 -5.25
C ASP A 183 19.87 23.91 -6.60
N MET A 184 20.64 24.62 -7.43
CA MET A 184 20.96 24.17 -8.78
C MET A 184 21.68 22.81 -8.78
N LYS A 185 22.61 22.57 -7.83
CA LYS A 185 23.33 21.29 -7.73
C LYS A 185 22.40 20.13 -7.43
N MET A 186 21.40 20.35 -6.54
CA MET A 186 20.39 19.34 -6.23
C MET A 186 19.50 19.05 -7.43
N SER A 187 19.00 20.09 -8.10
CA SER A 187 18.16 19.93 -9.30
C SER A 187 18.91 19.24 -10.46
N GLN A 188 20.18 19.59 -10.68
CA GLN A 188 21.03 18.94 -11.67
C GLN A 188 21.26 17.45 -11.33
N LEU A 189 21.48 17.10 -10.06
CA LEU A 189 21.64 15.71 -9.64
C LEU A 189 20.37 14.90 -9.91
N ILE A 190 19.21 15.45 -9.57
CA ILE A 190 17.91 14.82 -9.85
C ILE A 190 17.74 14.64 -11.36
N TYR A 191 18.05 15.66 -12.15
CA TYR A 191 17.97 15.60 -13.61
C TYR A 191 18.93 14.54 -14.21
N LYS A 192 20.15 14.40 -13.67
CA LYS A 192 21.07 13.33 -14.05
C LYS A 192 20.45 11.93 -13.81
N PHE A 193 19.76 11.70 -12.69
CA PHE A 193 19.05 10.43 -12.43
C PHE A 193 17.93 10.17 -13.44
N LEU A 194 17.19 11.20 -13.84
CA LEU A 194 16.11 11.08 -14.83
C LEU A 194 16.67 10.74 -16.23
N LYS A 195 17.84 11.27 -16.57
CA LYS A 195 18.53 11.10 -17.87
C LYS A 195 19.49 9.93 -17.93
N ALA A 196 19.69 9.17 -16.85
CA ALA A 196 20.66 8.07 -16.80
C ALA A 196 20.47 6.99 -17.87
N GLY A 197 19.24 6.84 -18.39
CA GLY A 197 18.94 5.82 -19.39
C GLY A 197 18.77 4.43 -18.81
N TYR A 198 18.65 3.45 -19.69
CA TYR A 198 18.57 2.05 -19.31
C TYR A 198 19.33 1.14 -20.27
N LEU A 199 19.79 0.02 -19.74
CA LEU A 199 20.41 -1.06 -20.50
C LEU A 199 19.42 -2.22 -20.65
N GLU A 200 19.15 -2.58 -21.91
CA GLU A 200 18.28 -3.71 -22.28
C GLU A 200 18.98 -4.54 -23.34
N ASN A 201 19.13 -5.85 -23.11
CA ASN A 201 19.86 -6.75 -24.02
C ASN A 201 21.27 -6.24 -24.39
N TRP A 202 21.97 -5.64 -23.42
CA TRP A 202 23.29 -5.02 -23.57
C TRP A 202 23.32 -3.79 -24.49
N GLN A 203 22.16 -3.25 -24.90
CA GLN A 203 22.04 -2.01 -25.65
C GLN A 203 21.61 -0.87 -24.73
N TYR A 204 22.27 0.28 -24.86
CA TYR A 204 21.92 1.48 -24.11
C TYR A 204 20.80 2.25 -24.80
N HIS A 205 19.83 2.64 -24.02
CA HIS A 205 18.70 3.46 -24.45
C HIS A 205 18.60 4.73 -23.61
N LYS A 206 18.48 5.87 -24.28
CA LYS A 206 18.26 7.16 -23.61
C LYS A 206 16.84 7.25 -23.04
N THR A 207 16.71 7.92 -21.91
CA THR A 207 15.40 8.25 -21.32
C THR A 207 15.04 9.69 -21.65
N TYR A 208 13.96 9.89 -22.38
CA TYR A 208 13.46 11.22 -22.78
C TYR A 208 12.40 11.73 -21.85
N SER A 209 11.58 10.85 -21.28
CA SER A 209 10.53 11.11 -20.30
C SER A 209 10.48 10.00 -19.26
N GLY A 210 9.75 10.24 -18.20
CA GLY A 210 9.47 9.25 -17.17
C GLY A 210 10.56 9.13 -16.10
N THR A 211 10.21 8.37 -15.08
CA THR A 211 11.10 7.95 -13.99
C THR A 211 11.27 6.45 -14.04
N PRO A 212 12.47 5.89 -13.83
CA PRO A 212 12.68 4.45 -13.89
C PRO A 212 11.75 3.72 -12.90
N GLN A 213 10.86 2.84 -13.41
CA GLN A 213 10.04 1.99 -12.54
C GLN A 213 10.96 1.06 -11.75
N GLY A 214 11.11 1.30 -10.42
CA GLY A 214 12.04 0.60 -9.53
C GLY A 214 13.20 1.45 -9.01
N GLY A 215 13.34 2.69 -9.47
CA GLY A 215 14.20 3.68 -8.82
C GLY A 215 13.67 4.04 -7.42
N ILE A 216 14.57 4.29 -6.49
CA ILE A 216 14.21 4.62 -5.09
C ILE A 216 13.52 5.98 -5.00
N LEU A 217 13.95 6.93 -5.81
CA LEU A 217 13.44 8.30 -5.83
C LEU A 217 12.13 8.44 -6.62
N SER A 218 11.87 7.56 -7.59
CA SER A 218 10.76 7.66 -8.54
C SER A 218 9.38 7.82 -7.91
N PRO A 219 9.00 7.10 -6.82
CA PRO A 219 7.70 7.26 -6.19
C PRO A 219 7.47 8.66 -5.60
N LEU A 220 8.49 9.25 -4.98
CA LEU A 220 8.41 10.60 -4.43
C LEU A 220 8.31 11.65 -5.53
N LEU A 221 9.12 11.52 -6.60
CA LEU A 221 9.05 12.41 -7.76
C LEU A 221 7.67 12.38 -8.43
N ALA A 222 7.09 11.18 -8.56
CA ALA A 222 5.71 11.04 -9.07
C ALA A 222 4.69 11.73 -8.15
N ASN A 223 4.83 11.64 -6.83
CA ASN A 223 3.96 12.34 -5.89
C ASN A 223 4.12 13.87 -5.98
N ILE A 224 5.35 14.39 -6.14
CA ILE A 224 5.59 15.83 -6.36
C ILE A 224 4.89 16.29 -7.64
N TYR A 225 4.97 15.51 -8.70
CA TYR A 225 4.35 15.82 -9.99
C TYR A 225 2.82 15.81 -9.90
N LEU A 226 2.25 14.78 -9.30
CA LEU A 226 0.81 14.61 -9.16
C LEU A 226 0.19 15.45 -8.04
N HIS A 227 0.99 16.09 -7.19
CA HIS A 227 0.49 17.06 -6.21
C HIS A 227 -0.21 18.26 -6.89
N GLU A 228 0.23 18.62 -8.08
CA GLU A 228 -0.48 19.64 -8.87
C GLU A 228 -1.89 19.20 -9.28
N LEU A 229 -2.08 17.90 -9.58
CA LEU A 229 -3.42 17.34 -9.78
C LEU A 229 -4.26 17.41 -8.51
N ASP A 230 -3.68 17.08 -7.35
CA ASP A 230 -4.39 17.14 -6.06
C ASP A 230 -4.88 18.57 -5.79
N LYS A 231 -4.01 19.57 -5.96
CA LYS A 231 -4.37 21.00 -5.83
C LYS A 231 -5.49 21.40 -6.78
N PHE A 232 -5.38 21.00 -8.06
CA PHE A 232 -6.39 21.29 -9.06
C PHE A 232 -7.75 20.70 -8.69
N VAL A 233 -7.79 19.43 -8.26
CA VAL A 233 -9.06 18.79 -7.88
C VAL A 233 -9.68 19.46 -6.65
N LEU A 234 -8.86 19.90 -5.69
CA LEU A 234 -9.36 20.65 -4.53
C LEU A 234 -9.90 22.03 -4.92
N GLN A 235 -9.26 22.72 -5.87
CA GLN A 235 -9.81 23.97 -6.43
C GLN A 235 -11.10 23.71 -7.21
N LEU A 236 -11.15 22.63 -8.01
CA LEU A 236 -12.36 22.23 -8.72
C LEU A 236 -13.51 21.92 -7.74
N LYS A 237 -13.19 21.25 -6.62
CA LYS A 237 -14.12 21.01 -5.53
C LYS A 237 -14.71 22.31 -4.98
N MET A 238 -13.90 23.33 -4.70
CA MET A 238 -14.39 24.62 -4.20
C MET A 238 -15.36 25.28 -5.18
N LYS A 239 -15.14 25.15 -6.49
CA LYS A 239 -16.03 25.68 -7.54
C LYS A 239 -17.31 24.85 -7.71
N PHE A 240 -17.22 23.54 -7.47
CA PHE A 240 -18.30 22.59 -7.71
C PHE A 240 -19.26 22.50 -6.52
N ASP A 241 -18.72 22.49 -5.30
CA ASP A 241 -19.51 22.27 -4.09
C ASP A 241 -20.52 23.40 -3.91
N ARG A 242 -21.79 23.01 -3.74
CA ARG A 242 -22.88 23.91 -3.41
C ARG A 242 -23.64 23.32 -2.25
N GLU A 243 -23.53 23.94 -1.10
CA GLU A 243 -24.36 23.62 0.04
C GLU A 243 -25.71 24.28 -0.16
N SER A 244 -26.74 23.48 -0.31
CA SER A 244 -28.11 23.94 -0.16
C SER A 244 -28.73 23.20 1.02
N PRO A 245 -29.55 23.88 1.85
CA PRO A 245 -30.19 23.22 2.99
C PRO A 245 -31.01 22.02 2.50
N GLU A 246 -30.82 20.87 3.14
CA GLU A 246 -31.61 19.67 2.84
C GLU A 246 -33.08 19.98 3.10
N ARG A 247 -33.86 20.11 2.03
CA ARG A 247 -35.30 20.31 2.14
C ARG A 247 -36.01 18.97 2.12
N ILE A 248 -36.96 18.82 3.03
CA ILE A 248 -37.85 17.65 3.03
C ILE A 248 -38.61 17.64 1.70
N THR A 249 -38.61 16.50 1.00
CA THR A 249 -39.34 16.40 -0.27
C THR A 249 -40.84 16.69 -0.05
N PRO A 250 -41.50 17.40 -0.98
CA PRO A 250 -42.93 17.70 -0.86
C PRO A 250 -43.76 16.44 -0.61
N GLU A 251 -43.53 15.40 -1.40
CA GLU A 251 -44.24 14.10 -1.27
C GLU A 251 -44.06 13.45 0.12
N TYR A 252 -42.85 13.51 0.68
CA TYR A 252 -42.63 12.97 2.03
C TYR A 252 -43.32 13.81 3.07
N ARG A 253 -43.33 15.12 2.94
CA ARG A 253 -43.99 16.05 3.88
C ARG A 253 -45.49 15.84 3.87
N GLU A 254 -46.12 15.74 2.70
CA GLU A 254 -47.56 15.52 2.54
C GLU A 254 -47.97 14.19 3.18
N LEU A 255 -47.32 13.10 2.78
CA LEU A 255 -47.61 11.78 3.31
C LEU A 255 -47.37 11.68 4.82
N HIS A 256 -46.35 12.36 5.33
CA HIS A 256 -46.07 12.42 6.76
C HIS A 256 -47.18 13.18 7.52
N ASN A 257 -47.69 14.27 6.96
CA ASN A 257 -48.78 15.04 7.54
C ASN A 257 -50.10 14.27 7.50
N GLU A 258 -50.40 13.53 6.43
CA GLU A 258 -51.54 12.64 6.34
C GLU A 258 -51.47 11.54 7.41
N ILE A 259 -50.32 10.89 7.59
CA ILE A 259 -50.12 9.88 8.65
C ILE A 259 -50.36 10.48 10.03
N LYS A 260 -49.93 11.71 10.27
CA LYS A 260 -50.24 12.41 11.53
C LYS A 260 -51.74 12.58 11.74
N ARG A 261 -52.46 13.05 10.70
CA ARG A 261 -53.92 13.21 10.74
C ARG A 261 -54.63 11.88 11.04
N ILE A 262 -54.23 10.81 10.33
CA ILE A 262 -54.81 9.48 10.54
C ILE A 262 -54.47 8.95 11.94
N SER A 263 -53.27 9.20 12.45
CA SER A 263 -52.91 8.82 13.82
C SER A 263 -53.75 9.52 14.90
N HIS A 264 -54.10 10.80 14.69
CA HIS A 264 -55.02 11.51 15.57
C HIS A 264 -56.45 10.97 15.49
N ARG A 265 -56.91 10.62 14.27
CA ARG A 265 -58.24 10.02 14.05
C ARG A 265 -58.34 8.66 14.71
N LEU A 266 -57.29 7.80 14.62
CA LEU A 266 -57.24 6.47 15.26
C LEU A 266 -57.39 6.50 16.77
N LYS A 267 -57.04 7.59 17.45
CA LYS A 267 -57.17 7.74 18.89
C LYS A 267 -58.61 7.97 19.33
N LYS A 268 -59.49 8.41 18.40
CA LYS A 268 -60.88 8.78 18.66
C LYS A 268 -61.89 7.72 18.17
N LEU A 269 -61.42 6.69 17.46
CA LEU A 269 -62.27 5.65 16.86
C LEU A 269 -62.21 4.35 17.62
N GLU A 270 -63.36 3.61 17.65
CA GLU A 270 -63.49 2.29 18.22
C GLU A 270 -64.17 1.32 17.23
N GLY A 271 -64.09 0.02 17.47
CA GLY A 271 -64.74 -1.02 16.66
C GLY A 271 -64.20 -1.20 15.23
N GLU A 272 -65.09 -1.54 14.29
CA GLU A 272 -64.75 -1.85 12.88
C GLU A 272 -64.16 -0.68 12.11
N GLU A 273 -64.58 0.55 12.40
CA GLU A 273 -64.03 1.74 11.78
C GLU A 273 -62.55 1.93 12.13
N LYS A 274 -62.17 1.65 13.38
CA LYS A 274 -60.79 1.68 13.81
C LYS A 274 -59.92 0.67 13.06
N ALA A 275 -60.45 -0.51 12.75
CA ALA A 275 -59.73 -1.54 12.00
C ALA A 275 -59.44 -1.10 10.56
N LYS A 276 -60.43 -0.48 9.87
CA LYS A 276 -60.26 0.06 8.50
C LYS A 276 -59.21 1.17 8.46
N VAL A 277 -59.31 2.13 9.36
CA VAL A 277 -58.35 3.26 9.41
C VAL A 277 -56.95 2.82 9.84
N LEU A 278 -56.86 1.74 10.64
CA LEU A 278 -55.57 1.14 11.00
C LEU A 278 -54.87 0.51 9.80
N LEU A 279 -55.60 -0.13 8.91
CA LEU A 279 -55.03 -0.68 7.65
C LEU A 279 -54.49 0.45 6.76
N GLU A 280 -55.27 1.52 6.55
CA GLU A 280 -54.85 2.71 5.83
C GLU A 280 -53.58 3.31 6.44
N TYR A 281 -53.52 3.46 7.76
CA TYR A 281 -52.35 3.94 8.48
C TYR A 281 -51.13 3.08 8.25
N GLN A 282 -51.30 1.76 8.26
CA GLN A 282 -50.17 0.81 8.04
C GLN A 282 -49.66 0.90 6.63
N GLU A 283 -50.53 0.99 5.64
CA GLU A 283 -50.18 1.10 4.22
C GLU A 283 -49.43 2.40 3.93
N LYS A 284 -49.96 3.53 4.38
CA LYS A 284 -49.28 4.86 4.23
C LYS A 284 -47.95 4.89 4.98
N ARG A 285 -47.84 4.28 6.14
CA ARG A 285 -46.56 4.13 6.83
C ARG A 285 -45.55 3.28 6.03
N LYS A 286 -46.01 2.21 5.40
CA LYS A 286 -45.18 1.38 4.53
C LYS A 286 -44.68 2.22 3.34
N ARG A 287 -45.54 2.99 2.68
CA ARG A 287 -45.21 3.89 1.59
C ARG A 287 -44.21 4.99 2.03
N LEU A 288 -44.41 5.62 3.20
CA LEU A 288 -43.49 6.63 3.74
C LEU A 288 -42.07 6.08 3.93
N THR A 289 -41.92 4.78 4.26
CA THR A 289 -40.58 4.19 4.42
C THR A 289 -39.82 3.97 3.11
N THR A 290 -40.49 4.02 1.96
CA THR A 290 -39.88 3.87 0.64
C THR A 290 -39.55 5.22 -0.01
N LEU A 291 -40.20 6.31 0.39
CA LEU A 291 -39.95 7.65 -0.15
C LEU A 291 -38.64 8.26 0.36
N PRO A 292 -37.90 9.02 -0.47
CA PRO A 292 -36.74 9.80 -0.02
C PRO A 292 -37.20 10.93 0.91
N CYS A 293 -36.57 11.04 2.08
CA CYS A 293 -36.95 12.08 3.08
C CYS A 293 -36.56 13.48 2.65
N THR A 294 -35.43 13.63 1.96
CA THR A 294 -34.83 14.93 1.62
C THR A 294 -34.50 14.99 0.14
N SER A 295 -34.68 16.18 -0.43
CA SER A 295 -34.23 16.47 -1.80
C SER A 295 -32.69 16.58 -1.81
N GLN A 296 -32.03 15.80 -2.66
CA GLN A 296 -30.57 15.86 -2.82
C GLN A 296 -30.23 16.99 -3.81
N THR A 297 -30.34 18.23 -3.37
CA THR A 297 -29.97 19.41 -4.15
C THR A 297 -28.51 19.82 -3.97
N ASN A 298 -27.82 19.25 -2.99
CA ASN A 298 -26.42 19.53 -2.71
C ASN A 298 -25.51 18.93 -3.78
N LYS A 299 -24.62 19.75 -4.31
CA LYS A 299 -23.50 19.30 -5.15
C LYS A 299 -22.26 19.18 -4.25
N VAL A 300 -21.65 18.01 -4.19
CA VAL A 300 -20.45 17.76 -3.37
C VAL A 300 -19.51 16.84 -4.11
N LEU A 301 -18.25 17.23 -4.17
CA LEU A 301 -17.15 16.46 -4.72
C LEU A 301 -16.24 16.02 -3.57
N LYS A 302 -15.86 14.74 -3.53
CA LYS A 302 -14.82 14.21 -2.67
C LYS A 302 -13.83 13.42 -3.52
N TYR A 303 -12.56 13.45 -3.15
CA TYR A 303 -11.46 12.93 -3.94
C TYR A 303 -10.49 12.14 -3.07
N VAL A 304 -9.98 11.02 -3.59
CA VAL A 304 -8.90 10.23 -2.99
C VAL A 304 -7.99 9.70 -4.09
N ARG A 305 -6.67 9.86 -3.92
CA ARG A 305 -5.64 9.36 -4.82
C ARG A 305 -4.71 8.37 -4.13
N TYR A 306 -4.32 7.34 -4.86
CA TYR A 306 -3.28 6.40 -4.47
C TYR A 306 -2.31 6.18 -5.63
N ALA A 307 -1.16 6.83 -5.59
CA ALA A 307 -0.21 6.92 -6.70
C ALA A 307 -0.86 7.54 -7.96
N ASP A 308 -0.94 6.80 -9.04
CA ASP A 308 -1.59 7.16 -10.31
C ASP A 308 -3.08 6.84 -10.36
N ASP A 309 -3.57 5.93 -9.52
CA ASP A 309 -4.99 5.62 -9.40
C ASP A 309 -5.73 6.65 -8.54
N PHE A 310 -6.89 7.12 -8.97
CA PHE A 310 -7.73 8.00 -8.16
C PHE A 310 -9.21 7.71 -8.33
N ILE A 311 -9.99 8.12 -7.33
CA ILE A 311 -11.44 8.02 -7.36
C ILE A 311 -12.07 9.30 -6.81
N ILE A 312 -13.08 9.78 -7.53
CA ILE A 312 -13.89 10.95 -7.14
C ILE A 312 -15.30 10.48 -6.88
N SER A 313 -15.87 10.87 -5.76
CA SER A 313 -17.30 10.73 -5.50
C SER A 313 -18.03 12.03 -5.77
N VAL A 314 -19.17 11.93 -6.45
CA VAL A 314 -19.96 13.09 -6.85
C VAL A 314 -21.40 12.94 -6.33
N LYS A 315 -21.85 13.90 -5.55
CA LYS A 315 -23.26 14.17 -5.34
C LYS A 315 -23.66 15.19 -6.38
N GLY A 316 -24.35 14.77 -7.43
CA GLY A 316 -24.72 15.61 -8.58
C GLY A 316 -25.33 14.76 -9.69
N SER A 317 -25.42 15.33 -10.88
CA SER A 317 -25.93 14.66 -12.07
C SER A 317 -24.82 13.90 -12.81
N LYS A 318 -25.19 13.14 -13.86
CA LYS A 318 -24.22 12.46 -14.72
C LYS A 318 -23.45 13.48 -15.59
N GLU A 319 -24.10 14.53 -15.98
CA GLU A 319 -23.53 15.65 -16.73
C GLU A 319 -22.46 16.38 -15.90
N ASP A 320 -22.70 16.54 -14.60
CA ASP A 320 -21.68 17.07 -13.67
C ASP A 320 -20.42 16.18 -13.68
N CYS A 321 -20.58 14.85 -13.71
CA CYS A 321 -19.44 13.93 -13.77
C CYS A 321 -18.70 14.01 -15.11
N GLN A 322 -19.42 14.18 -16.22
CA GLN A 322 -18.82 14.39 -17.54
C GLN A 322 -18.00 15.68 -17.56
N TRP A 323 -18.57 16.77 -17.04
CA TRP A 323 -17.86 18.04 -16.92
C TRP A 323 -16.59 17.89 -16.05
N ILE A 324 -16.66 17.24 -14.89
CA ILE A 324 -15.49 16.99 -14.04
C ILE A 324 -14.43 16.19 -14.82
N LYS A 325 -14.83 15.14 -15.54
CA LYS A 325 -13.91 14.32 -16.35
C LYS A 325 -13.20 15.14 -17.43
N GLU A 326 -13.92 16.03 -18.12
CA GLU A 326 -13.34 16.93 -19.13
C GLU A 326 -12.37 17.94 -18.51
N GLN A 327 -12.70 18.54 -17.36
CA GLN A 327 -11.78 19.43 -16.65
C GLN A 327 -10.48 18.73 -16.25
N LEU A 328 -10.57 17.48 -15.77
CA LEU A 328 -9.40 16.65 -15.44
C LEU A 328 -8.58 16.35 -16.69
N LYS A 329 -9.22 15.96 -17.79
CA LYS A 329 -8.55 15.64 -19.06
C LYS A 329 -7.76 16.85 -19.57
N LEU A 330 -8.38 18.02 -19.59
CA LEU A 330 -7.74 19.27 -20.00
C LEU A 330 -6.55 19.64 -19.10
N PHE A 331 -6.72 19.55 -17.78
CA PHE A 331 -5.65 19.88 -16.85
C PHE A 331 -4.46 18.92 -16.98
N ILE A 332 -4.71 17.61 -17.01
CA ILE A 332 -3.67 16.58 -17.12
C ILE A 332 -2.91 16.74 -18.44
N HIS A 333 -3.62 17.01 -19.52
CA HIS A 333 -3.00 17.23 -20.83
C HIS A 333 -2.15 18.51 -20.86
N ASN A 334 -2.73 19.64 -20.50
CA ASN A 334 -2.09 20.94 -20.68
C ASN A 334 -0.98 21.21 -19.64
N LYS A 335 -1.23 20.87 -18.38
CA LYS A 335 -0.33 21.19 -17.27
C LYS A 335 0.68 20.08 -16.99
N LEU A 336 0.22 18.82 -17.01
CA LEU A 336 1.05 17.66 -16.69
C LEU A 336 1.58 16.93 -17.94
N LYS A 337 1.20 17.37 -19.16
CA LYS A 337 1.62 16.73 -20.42
C LYS A 337 1.44 15.21 -20.42
N MET A 338 0.34 14.76 -19.80
CA MET A 338 -0.04 13.36 -19.69
C MET A 338 -1.43 13.10 -20.25
N GLU A 339 -1.81 11.84 -20.36
CA GLU A 339 -3.12 11.42 -20.84
C GLU A 339 -3.87 10.61 -19.80
N LEU A 340 -5.18 10.85 -19.66
CA LEU A 340 -6.08 9.95 -18.95
C LEU A 340 -6.29 8.68 -19.78
N SER A 341 -6.32 7.53 -19.11
CA SER A 341 -6.71 6.28 -19.74
C SER A 341 -8.23 6.27 -19.95
N GLU A 342 -8.69 6.51 -21.18
CA GLU A 342 -10.13 6.55 -21.49
C GLU A 342 -10.83 5.22 -21.18
N GLU A 343 -10.17 4.10 -21.42
CA GLU A 343 -10.68 2.75 -21.14
C GLU A 343 -10.91 2.48 -19.64
N LYS A 344 -10.13 3.14 -18.77
CA LYS A 344 -10.18 2.94 -17.32
C LYS A 344 -10.80 4.11 -16.57
N THR A 345 -11.00 5.25 -17.23
CA THR A 345 -11.65 6.41 -16.63
C THR A 345 -13.16 6.30 -16.83
N LEU A 346 -13.81 5.67 -15.87
CA LEU A 346 -15.22 5.32 -15.92
C LEU A 346 -16.07 6.26 -15.05
N ILE A 347 -17.32 6.49 -15.49
CA ILE A 347 -18.35 7.14 -14.67
C ILE A 347 -19.33 6.06 -14.25
N THR A 348 -19.25 5.62 -12.98
CA THR A 348 -20.03 4.51 -12.44
C THR A 348 -21.10 5.02 -11.48
N HIS A 349 -22.36 4.63 -11.68
CA HIS A 349 -23.41 4.95 -10.72
C HIS A 349 -23.15 4.24 -9.40
N SER A 350 -23.30 4.93 -8.26
CA SER A 350 -22.87 4.45 -6.95
C SER A 350 -23.61 3.22 -6.41
N SER A 351 -24.69 2.77 -7.08
CA SER A 351 -25.34 1.47 -6.80
C SER A 351 -24.54 0.30 -7.40
N GLN A 352 -23.75 0.54 -8.43
CA GLN A 352 -22.86 -0.43 -9.05
C GLN A 352 -21.48 -0.35 -8.39
N PRO A 353 -20.72 -1.45 -8.39
CA PRO A 353 -19.40 -1.47 -7.79
C PRO A 353 -18.37 -0.73 -8.67
N ALA A 354 -17.73 0.29 -8.13
CA ALA A 354 -16.53 0.91 -8.67
C ALA A 354 -15.30 0.19 -8.10
N ARG A 355 -14.34 -0.14 -8.96
CA ARG A 355 -13.14 -0.89 -8.54
C ARG A 355 -12.00 0.05 -8.16
N PHE A 356 -11.60 0.06 -6.87
CA PHE A 356 -10.46 0.84 -6.41
C PHE A 356 -9.63 0.06 -5.40
N LEU A 357 -8.31 0.04 -5.56
CA LEU A 357 -7.36 -0.68 -4.68
C LEU A 357 -7.80 -2.10 -4.35
N GLY A 358 -8.30 -2.85 -5.35
CA GLY A 358 -8.70 -4.24 -5.18
C GLY A 358 -9.99 -4.48 -4.38
N TYR A 359 -10.70 -3.43 -3.99
CA TYR A 359 -12.05 -3.47 -3.43
C TYR A 359 -13.08 -3.05 -4.46
N ASP A 360 -14.32 -3.53 -4.30
CA ASP A 360 -15.50 -3.01 -4.95
C ASP A 360 -16.19 -2.01 -4.02
N ILE A 361 -16.32 -0.77 -4.47
CA ILE A 361 -16.89 0.34 -3.69
C ILE A 361 -18.28 0.64 -4.23
N ARG A 362 -19.28 0.63 -3.34
CA ARG A 362 -20.63 1.09 -3.68
C ARG A 362 -21.28 1.83 -2.54
N VAL A 363 -22.33 2.58 -2.82
CA VAL A 363 -23.18 3.21 -1.81
C VAL A 363 -24.42 2.35 -1.60
N ARG A 364 -24.70 1.98 -0.35
CA ARG A 364 -25.86 1.18 -0.01
C ARG A 364 -27.15 1.91 -0.36
N ARG A 365 -27.96 1.26 -1.18
CA ARG A 365 -29.31 1.69 -1.53
C ARG A 365 -30.22 0.47 -1.43
N SER A 366 -30.93 0.35 -0.34
CA SER A 366 -31.83 -0.79 -0.10
C SER A 366 -33.19 -0.29 0.30
N GLY A 367 -34.24 -0.75 -0.39
CA GLY A 367 -35.63 -0.54 -0.01
C GLY A 367 -36.09 -1.49 1.10
N THR A 368 -35.24 -2.41 1.60
CA THR A 368 -35.64 -3.38 2.60
C THR A 368 -35.91 -2.73 3.95
N ILE A 369 -36.98 -3.14 4.60
CA ILE A 369 -37.36 -2.71 5.95
C ILE A 369 -36.82 -3.75 6.92
N LYS A 370 -35.94 -3.34 7.81
CA LYS A 370 -35.44 -4.19 8.89
C LYS A 370 -36.45 -4.21 10.05
N ARG A 371 -36.63 -5.39 10.64
CA ARG A 371 -37.39 -5.54 11.88
C ARG A 371 -36.42 -5.68 13.05
N SER A 372 -36.67 -4.96 14.14
CA SER A 372 -36.00 -5.11 15.42
C SER A 372 -37.12 -5.27 16.46
N GLY A 373 -37.44 -6.53 16.79
CA GLY A 373 -38.66 -6.87 17.52
C GLY A 373 -39.92 -6.42 16.77
N LYS A 374 -40.83 -5.73 17.45
CA LYS A 374 -42.06 -5.17 16.84
C LYS A 374 -41.84 -3.91 16.02
N VAL A 375 -40.64 -3.30 16.08
CA VAL A 375 -40.35 -2.03 15.40
C VAL A 375 -39.78 -2.26 14.00
N LYS A 376 -40.41 -1.67 12.99
CA LYS A 376 -39.89 -1.62 11.63
C LYS A 376 -38.95 -0.42 11.51
N LYS A 377 -37.69 -0.66 11.08
CA LYS A 377 -36.69 0.39 10.86
C LYS A 377 -36.27 0.41 9.41
N ARG A 378 -36.03 1.58 8.86
CA ARG A 378 -35.39 1.72 7.54
C ARG A 378 -33.98 1.14 7.57
N THR A 379 -33.56 0.56 6.46
CA THR A 379 -32.13 0.28 6.25
C THR A 379 -31.37 1.61 6.13
N LEU A 380 -30.23 1.71 6.80
CA LEU A 380 -29.38 2.90 6.70
C LEU A 380 -28.81 2.95 5.27
N ASN A 381 -29.39 3.85 4.46
CA ASN A 381 -28.95 4.12 3.09
C ASN A 381 -27.90 5.24 3.08
N GLY A 382 -27.17 5.36 1.98
CA GLY A 382 -26.15 6.39 1.80
C GLY A 382 -24.79 6.04 2.38
N SER A 383 -24.67 4.95 3.16
CA SER A 383 -23.36 4.50 3.67
C SER A 383 -22.54 3.79 2.59
N VAL A 384 -21.24 4.04 2.59
CA VAL A 384 -20.29 3.36 1.69
C VAL A 384 -20.08 1.92 2.14
N GLU A 385 -20.18 1.00 1.22
CA GLU A 385 -19.78 -0.40 1.38
C GLU A 385 -18.51 -0.67 0.60
N LEU A 386 -17.49 -1.17 1.30
CA LEU A 386 -16.30 -1.74 0.73
C LEU A 386 -16.52 -3.24 0.63
N LEU A 387 -16.44 -3.82 -0.55
CA LEU A 387 -16.74 -5.23 -0.79
C LEU A 387 -15.50 -5.97 -1.31
N ILE A 388 -15.39 -7.22 -0.93
CA ILE A 388 -14.40 -8.14 -1.47
C ILE A 388 -14.91 -8.63 -2.83
N PRO A 389 -14.13 -8.50 -3.92
CA PRO A 389 -14.49 -9.06 -5.22
C PRO A 389 -14.22 -10.57 -5.26
N LEU A 390 -15.12 -11.34 -4.64
CA LEU A 390 -14.94 -12.78 -4.42
C LEU A 390 -14.80 -13.55 -5.74
N GLN A 391 -15.63 -13.24 -6.73
CA GLN A 391 -15.63 -13.95 -8.02
C GLN A 391 -14.37 -13.72 -8.85
N ASP A 392 -13.74 -12.55 -8.69
CA ASP A 392 -12.51 -12.25 -9.40
C ASP A 392 -11.26 -12.60 -8.56
N LYS A 393 -11.05 -11.85 -7.46
CA LYS A 393 -9.77 -11.88 -6.74
C LYS A 393 -9.59 -13.14 -5.91
N ILE A 394 -10.62 -13.53 -5.14
CA ILE A 394 -10.52 -14.71 -4.27
C ILE A 394 -10.55 -15.99 -5.10
N ARG A 395 -11.48 -16.07 -6.07
CA ARG A 395 -11.54 -17.19 -7.00
C ARG A 395 -10.22 -17.39 -7.73
N GLN A 396 -9.65 -16.31 -8.28
CA GLN A 396 -8.36 -16.39 -8.95
C GLN A 396 -7.23 -16.82 -8.01
N PHE A 397 -7.18 -16.28 -6.78
CA PHE A 397 -6.19 -16.69 -5.77
C PHE A 397 -6.28 -18.20 -5.50
N ILE A 398 -7.48 -18.75 -5.37
CA ILE A 398 -7.71 -20.18 -5.18
C ILE A 398 -7.11 -20.99 -6.33
N PHE A 399 -7.34 -20.58 -7.58
CA PHE A 399 -6.80 -21.25 -8.77
C PHE A 399 -5.28 -21.11 -8.88
N ASP A 400 -4.75 -19.90 -8.77
CA ASP A 400 -3.32 -19.62 -8.90
C ASP A 400 -2.48 -20.40 -7.88
N LYS A 401 -3.02 -20.52 -6.66
CA LYS A 401 -2.39 -21.24 -5.55
C LYS A 401 -2.73 -22.72 -5.50
N LYS A 402 -3.59 -23.19 -6.41
CA LYS A 402 -4.05 -24.58 -6.45
C LYS A 402 -4.60 -25.07 -5.11
N ILE A 403 -5.45 -24.25 -4.48
CA ILE A 403 -6.04 -24.55 -3.16
C ILE A 403 -7.22 -25.50 -3.32
N ALA A 404 -8.06 -25.25 -4.31
CA ALA A 404 -9.26 -26.04 -4.59
C ALA A 404 -9.51 -26.10 -6.09
N ILE A 405 -10.26 -27.10 -6.51
CA ILE A 405 -10.81 -27.25 -7.87
C ILE A 405 -12.31 -26.97 -7.80
N GLN A 406 -12.86 -26.40 -8.88
CA GLN A 406 -14.29 -26.22 -9.03
C GLN A 406 -14.87 -27.44 -9.75
N LYS A 407 -15.87 -28.09 -9.15
CA LYS A 407 -16.58 -29.22 -9.76
C LYS A 407 -17.60 -28.73 -10.79
N LYS A 408 -18.20 -29.65 -11.54
CA LYS A 408 -19.25 -29.36 -12.55
C LYS A 408 -20.48 -28.69 -11.93
N ASP A 409 -20.82 -29.02 -10.69
CA ASP A 409 -21.91 -28.43 -9.91
C ASP A 409 -21.54 -27.04 -9.29
N SER A 410 -20.45 -26.45 -9.73
CA SER A 410 -19.90 -25.19 -9.22
C SER A 410 -19.42 -25.22 -7.77
N SER A 411 -19.47 -26.35 -7.08
CA SER A 411 -18.92 -26.51 -5.74
C SER A 411 -17.38 -26.53 -5.74
N TRP A 412 -16.78 -26.07 -4.66
CA TRP A 412 -15.33 -26.08 -4.49
C TRP A 412 -14.89 -27.32 -3.71
N PHE A 413 -13.89 -28.01 -4.24
CA PHE A 413 -13.27 -29.15 -3.59
C PHE A 413 -11.79 -28.86 -3.27
N PRO A 414 -11.39 -28.76 -1.97
CA PRO A 414 -10.02 -28.49 -1.60
C PRO A 414 -9.10 -29.63 -2.04
N VAL A 415 -7.92 -29.27 -2.57
CA VAL A 415 -6.91 -30.23 -3.05
C VAL A 415 -5.56 -29.95 -2.41
N HIS A 416 -4.67 -30.97 -2.40
CA HIS A 416 -3.32 -30.82 -1.91
C HIS A 416 -2.45 -29.98 -2.86
N ARG A 417 -1.51 -29.20 -2.33
CA ARG A 417 -0.53 -28.42 -3.11
C ARG A 417 0.73 -29.26 -3.34
N LYS A 418 0.83 -29.88 -4.51
CA LYS A 418 1.94 -30.79 -4.87
C LYS A 418 3.32 -30.17 -4.63
N TYR A 419 3.49 -28.88 -4.92
CA TYR A 419 4.78 -28.19 -4.78
C TYR A 419 5.24 -27.96 -3.33
N LEU A 420 4.34 -28.09 -2.34
CA LEU A 420 4.66 -27.95 -0.92
C LEU A 420 5.01 -29.28 -0.24
N ILE A 421 4.78 -30.43 -0.88
CA ILE A 421 5.00 -31.75 -0.27
C ILE A 421 6.46 -31.94 0.18
N ARG A 422 7.42 -31.30 -0.52
CA ARG A 422 8.85 -31.35 -0.18
C ARG A 422 9.24 -30.45 1.00
N SER A 423 8.38 -29.55 1.44
CA SER A 423 8.60 -28.68 2.60
C SER A 423 8.34 -29.43 3.91
N THR A 424 8.85 -28.91 5.02
CA THR A 424 8.53 -29.44 6.36
C THR A 424 7.06 -29.14 6.70
N ASP A 425 6.45 -29.91 7.61
CA ASP A 425 5.06 -29.69 8.02
C ASP A 425 4.88 -28.29 8.63
N LEU A 426 5.89 -27.84 9.38
CA LEU A 426 5.92 -26.49 9.95
C LEU A 426 5.95 -25.40 8.86
N GLU A 427 6.71 -25.60 7.79
CA GLU A 427 6.73 -24.67 6.65
C GLU A 427 5.39 -24.67 5.92
N ILE A 428 4.79 -25.84 5.70
CA ILE A 428 3.49 -25.97 5.04
C ILE A 428 2.45 -25.15 5.80
N ILE A 429 2.22 -25.41 7.08
CA ILE A 429 1.22 -24.69 7.89
C ILE A 429 1.53 -23.19 7.97
N THR A 430 2.81 -22.82 8.05
CA THR A 430 3.24 -21.42 8.10
C THR A 430 2.91 -20.66 6.80
N ILE A 431 3.08 -21.30 5.64
CA ILE A 431 2.72 -20.72 4.33
C ILE A 431 1.21 -20.50 4.25
N TYR A 432 0.41 -21.52 4.60
CA TYR A 432 -1.06 -21.40 4.59
C TYR A 432 -1.56 -20.31 5.55
N ASN A 433 -1.04 -20.29 6.78
CA ASN A 433 -1.38 -19.26 7.77
C ASN A 433 -1.02 -17.85 7.29
N SER A 434 0.16 -17.68 6.68
CA SER A 434 0.61 -16.41 6.15
C SER A 434 -0.29 -15.91 5.01
N GLU A 435 -0.68 -16.80 4.11
CA GLU A 435 -1.56 -16.47 2.98
C GLU A 435 -2.98 -16.13 3.46
N LEU A 436 -3.53 -16.93 4.39
CA LEU A 436 -4.86 -16.67 4.96
C LEU A 436 -4.90 -15.34 5.71
N ARG A 437 -3.96 -15.12 6.63
CA ARG A 437 -3.84 -13.85 7.36
C ARG A 437 -3.61 -12.66 6.42
N GLY A 438 -2.82 -12.84 5.37
CA GLY A 438 -2.57 -11.81 4.36
C GLY A 438 -3.85 -11.36 3.66
N ILE A 439 -4.69 -12.30 3.22
CA ILE A 439 -6.00 -12.01 2.60
C ILE A 439 -6.95 -11.37 3.63
N CYS A 440 -7.06 -11.94 4.83
CA CYS A 440 -7.92 -11.39 5.87
C CYS A 440 -7.50 -9.97 6.28
N ASN A 441 -6.22 -9.73 6.48
CA ASN A 441 -5.70 -8.41 6.81
C ASN A 441 -5.97 -7.40 5.69
N TYR A 442 -5.73 -7.79 4.43
CA TYR A 442 -5.99 -6.90 3.30
C TYR A 442 -7.45 -6.49 3.20
N TYR A 443 -8.37 -7.44 3.36
CA TYR A 443 -9.82 -7.20 3.26
C TYR A 443 -10.50 -6.90 4.61
N GLY A 444 -9.75 -6.56 5.64
CA GLY A 444 -10.27 -6.30 6.98
C GLY A 444 -11.31 -5.15 7.09
N LEU A 445 -11.33 -4.23 6.11
CA LEU A 445 -12.32 -3.13 6.04
C LEU A 445 -13.61 -3.50 5.32
N ALA A 446 -13.69 -4.69 4.72
CA ALA A 446 -14.80 -5.09 3.88
C ALA A 446 -16.09 -5.36 4.68
N SER A 447 -17.21 -4.88 4.16
CA SER A 447 -18.53 -5.11 4.75
C SER A 447 -19.00 -6.57 4.66
N ASN A 448 -18.51 -7.29 3.63
CA ASN A 448 -18.80 -8.71 3.41
C ASN A 448 -17.66 -9.64 3.88
N PHE A 449 -16.84 -9.20 4.84
CA PHE A 449 -15.68 -9.95 5.36
C PHE A 449 -16.03 -11.39 5.79
N ASN A 450 -17.22 -11.60 6.37
CA ASN A 450 -17.64 -12.92 6.82
C ASN A 450 -17.69 -13.98 5.68
N GLN A 451 -17.80 -13.56 4.43
CA GLN A 451 -17.76 -14.47 3.27
C GLN A 451 -16.38 -15.13 3.07
N LEU A 452 -15.31 -14.58 3.67
CA LEU A 452 -14.00 -15.23 3.69
C LEU A 452 -13.94 -16.47 4.60
N ASN A 453 -14.96 -16.74 5.42
CA ASN A 453 -15.01 -17.95 6.23
C ASN A 453 -14.95 -19.21 5.36
N TYR A 454 -15.67 -19.21 4.24
CA TYR A 454 -15.61 -20.32 3.29
C TYR A 454 -14.23 -20.47 2.63
N PHE A 455 -13.57 -19.35 2.33
CA PHE A 455 -12.19 -19.37 1.86
C PHE A 455 -11.23 -19.94 2.92
N ALA A 456 -11.39 -19.57 4.19
CA ALA A 456 -10.60 -20.11 5.30
C ALA A 456 -10.78 -21.63 5.42
N TYR A 457 -12.01 -22.13 5.31
CA TYR A 457 -12.32 -23.56 5.25
C TYR A 457 -11.56 -24.26 4.11
N LEU A 458 -11.59 -23.71 2.90
CA LEU A 458 -10.85 -24.29 1.76
C LEU A 458 -9.35 -24.32 2.00
N MET A 459 -8.80 -23.27 2.62
CA MET A 459 -7.38 -23.19 3.00
C MET A 459 -6.99 -24.25 4.01
N GLU A 460 -7.80 -24.43 5.04
CA GLU A 460 -7.56 -25.43 6.10
C GLU A 460 -7.56 -26.85 5.54
N TYR A 461 -8.60 -27.22 4.81
CA TYR A 461 -8.70 -28.56 4.23
C TYR A 461 -7.66 -28.82 3.15
N SER A 462 -7.25 -27.81 2.39
CA SER A 462 -6.13 -27.92 1.45
C SER A 462 -4.80 -28.14 2.19
N CYS A 463 -4.58 -27.47 3.34
CA CYS A 463 -3.42 -27.66 4.18
C CYS A 463 -3.36 -29.09 4.73
N LEU A 464 -4.44 -29.57 5.33
CA LEU A 464 -4.56 -30.93 5.86
C LEU A 464 -4.32 -31.99 4.77
N LYS A 465 -4.92 -31.83 3.57
CA LYS A 465 -4.70 -32.71 2.43
C LYS A 465 -3.25 -32.68 1.93
N THR A 466 -2.58 -31.54 2.01
CA THR A 466 -1.16 -31.42 1.63
C THR A 466 -0.27 -32.20 2.60
N ILE A 467 -0.52 -32.11 3.90
CA ILE A 467 0.18 -32.86 4.91
C ILE A 467 -0.14 -34.36 4.81
N ALA A 468 -1.43 -34.72 4.64
CA ALA A 468 -1.85 -36.10 4.46
C ALA A 468 -1.17 -36.76 3.24
N SER A 469 -1.11 -36.05 2.11
CA SER A 469 -0.43 -36.52 0.89
C SER A 469 1.08 -36.70 1.12
N LYS A 470 1.72 -35.82 1.87
CA LYS A 470 3.14 -35.95 2.25
C LYS A 470 3.41 -37.21 3.07
N HIS A 471 2.56 -37.49 4.04
CA HIS A 471 2.67 -38.65 4.93
C HIS A 471 2.01 -39.91 4.38
N LYS A 472 1.54 -39.88 3.10
CA LYS A 472 0.85 -41.02 2.46
C LYS A 472 -0.32 -41.56 3.30
N GLY A 473 -1.01 -40.68 4.03
CA GLY A 473 -2.10 -40.99 4.95
C GLY A 473 -3.44 -40.43 4.52
N THR A 474 -4.48 -40.80 5.28
CA THR A 474 -5.83 -40.22 5.13
C THR A 474 -5.96 -38.89 5.89
N LEU A 475 -6.97 -38.12 5.53
CA LEU A 475 -7.28 -36.84 6.21
C LEU A 475 -7.55 -37.06 7.71
N SER A 476 -8.38 -38.08 8.04
CA SER A 476 -8.74 -38.39 9.42
C SER A 476 -7.53 -38.78 10.25
N LYS A 477 -6.63 -39.61 9.70
CA LYS A 477 -5.37 -40.03 10.36
C LYS A 477 -4.48 -38.79 10.60
N THR A 478 -4.40 -37.87 9.64
CA THR A 478 -3.60 -36.64 9.77
C THR A 478 -4.14 -35.73 10.87
N ILE A 479 -5.46 -35.55 10.93
CA ILE A 479 -6.10 -34.75 11.98
C ILE A 479 -5.83 -35.36 13.34
N SER A 480 -6.02 -36.69 13.51
CA SER A 480 -5.75 -37.39 14.76
C SER A 480 -4.31 -37.27 15.21
N MET A 481 -3.35 -37.36 14.26
CA MET A 481 -1.91 -37.23 14.56
C MET A 481 -1.52 -35.87 15.13
N PHE A 482 -2.15 -34.82 14.66
CA PHE A 482 -1.81 -33.43 15.01
C PHE A 482 -2.82 -32.74 15.94
N LYS A 483 -3.88 -33.43 16.35
CA LYS A 483 -4.85 -32.93 17.31
C LYS A 483 -4.22 -32.86 18.69
N ASP A 484 -4.58 -31.87 19.48
CA ASP A 484 -4.19 -31.71 20.87
C ASP A 484 -5.36 -32.05 21.82
N GLY A 485 -5.11 -31.95 23.11
CA GLY A 485 -6.13 -32.21 24.14
C GLY A 485 -7.32 -31.21 24.13
N SER A 486 -7.18 -30.06 23.48
CA SER A 486 -8.27 -29.07 23.32
C SER A 486 -9.15 -29.34 22.08
N GLY A 487 -8.81 -30.33 21.29
CA GLY A 487 -9.49 -30.64 20.05
C GLY A 487 -9.02 -29.84 18.84
N SER A 488 -8.08 -28.92 19.02
CA SER A 488 -7.45 -28.14 17.94
C SER A 488 -6.29 -28.93 17.32
N TRP A 489 -6.02 -28.71 16.03
CA TRP A 489 -4.89 -29.33 15.37
C TRP A 489 -3.75 -28.36 15.11
N GLY A 490 -2.51 -28.81 15.30
CA GLY A 490 -1.32 -27.99 15.09
C GLY A 490 -0.05 -28.81 15.01
N ILE A 491 0.94 -28.30 14.28
CA ILE A 491 2.22 -28.97 14.05
C ILE A 491 3.15 -28.71 15.24
N PRO A 492 3.63 -29.75 15.95
CA PRO A 492 4.62 -29.60 17.02
C PRO A 492 5.98 -29.21 16.43
N TYR A 493 6.73 -28.38 17.14
CA TYR A 493 8.09 -28.01 16.81
C TYR A 493 8.89 -27.68 18.08
N GLU A 494 10.18 -27.81 18.01
CA GLU A 494 11.07 -27.54 19.14
C GLU A 494 11.80 -26.21 18.94
N ILE A 495 11.87 -25.43 20.01
CA ILE A 495 12.69 -24.23 20.13
C ILE A 495 13.61 -24.38 21.35
N LYS A 496 14.64 -23.52 21.47
CA LYS A 496 15.57 -23.53 22.60
C LYS A 496 14.87 -23.45 23.97
N GLN A 497 13.65 -22.95 24.03
CA GLN A 497 12.85 -22.78 25.25
C GLN A 497 11.83 -23.91 25.48
N GLY A 498 11.84 -24.99 24.66
CA GLY A 498 10.95 -26.15 24.80
C GLY A 498 10.10 -26.46 23.57
N LYS A 499 9.13 -27.37 23.74
CA LYS A 499 8.21 -27.79 22.68
C LYS A 499 7.07 -26.81 22.53
N GLN A 500 6.79 -26.40 21.30
CA GLN A 500 5.66 -25.55 20.94
C GLN A 500 4.83 -26.18 19.83
N ARG A 501 3.62 -25.65 19.61
CA ARG A 501 2.74 -26.03 18.48
C ARG A 501 2.39 -24.83 17.63
N ARG A 502 2.41 -25.02 16.30
CA ARG A 502 1.91 -24.05 15.33
C ARG A 502 0.53 -24.50 14.89
N TYR A 503 -0.50 -23.82 15.39
CA TYR A 503 -1.88 -24.06 15.00
C TYR A 503 -2.21 -23.45 13.64
N PHE A 504 -3.20 -24.04 12.96
CA PHE A 504 -3.80 -23.37 11.81
C PHE A 504 -4.51 -22.11 12.27
N ALA A 505 -4.42 -21.03 11.46
CA ALA A 505 -4.98 -19.73 11.82
C ALA A 505 -6.51 -19.80 11.89
N ASN A 506 -7.08 -19.49 13.05
CA ASN A 506 -8.51 -19.44 13.20
C ASN A 506 -9.08 -18.19 12.48
N PHE A 507 -10.15 -18.37 11.68
CA PHE A 507 -10.80 -17.27 10.98
C PHE A 507 -11.32 -16.18 11.92
N SER A 508 -11.84 -16.57 13.10
CA SER A 508 -12.32 -15.62 14.11
C SER A 508 -11.21 -14.68 14.62
N GLU A 509 -9.99 -15.19 14.79
CA GLU A 509 -8.81 -14.39 15.16
C GLU A 509 -8.38 -13.46 14.01
N CYS A 510 -8.49 -13.94 12.76
CA CYS A 510 -8.19 -13.13 11.58
C CYS A 510 -9.18 -11.97 11.36
N LYS A 511 -10.36 -12.03 12.01
CA LYS A 511 -11.38 -10.98 11.99
C LYS A 511 -11.06 -9.80 12.91
N SER A 512 -10.07 -9.93 13.79
CA SER A 512 -9.68 -8.85 14.67
C SER A 512 -9.33 -7.62 13.83
N PRO A 513 -9.96 -6.46 14.05
CA PRO A 513 -9.64 -5.27 13.32
C PRO A 513 -8.16 -5.00 13.58
N TYR A 514 -7.38 -5.01 12.52
CA TYR A 514 -6.08 -4.38 12.54
C TYR A 514 -6.32 -3.01 13.14
N GLN A 515 -5.76 -2.74 14.30
CA GLN A 515 -5.84 -1.42 14.90
C GLN A 515 -5.01 -0.50 13.99
N PHE A 516 -5.62 -0.07 12.91
CA PHE A 516 -5.13 1.06 12.15
C PHE A 516 -5.26 2.25 13.08
N THR A 517 -4.22 2.52 13.83
CA THR A 517 -4.15 3.76 14.58
C THR A 517 -4.30 4.88 13.56
N ASP A 518 -5.35 5.68 13.70
CA ASP A 518 -5.57 6.89 12.89
C ASP A 518 -4.52 7.95 13.27
N LYS A 519 -3.26 7.66 12.99
CA LYS A 519 -2.13 8.56 13.25
C LYS A 519 -1.89 9.54 12.10
N ILE A 520 -2.80 9.61 11.13
CA ILE A 520 -2.71 10.57 10.00
C ILE A 520 -2.68 12.02 10.51
N SER A 521 -3.27 12.29 11.68
CA SER A 521 -3.28 13.62 12.31
C SER A 521 -2.07 13.92 13.21
N GLN A 522 -1.17 12.96 13.41
CA GLN A 522 0.06 13.21 14.16
C GLN A 522 1.15 13.68 13.20
N ALA A 523 1.99 14.61 13.70
CA ALA A 523 3.14 15.13 12.97
C ALA A 523 3.89 14.04 12.21
N PRO A 524 4.42 14.34 11.02
CA PRO A 524 5.14 13.35 10.22
C PRO A 524 6.09 12.60 11.14
N VAL A 525 6.08 11.26 11.06
CA VAL A 525 7.07 10.45 11.79
C VAL A 525 8.39 10.81 11.19
N LEU A 526 8.95 11.77 11.83
CA LEU A 526 10.34 12.05 11.69
C LEU A 526 11.06 10.77 12.06
N TYR A 527 11.90 10.34 11.17
CA TYR A 527 12.66 9.11 11.25
C TYR A 527 13.21 8.99 12.66
N GLY A 528 12.43 8.33 13.55
CA GLY A 528 12.83 8.16 14.92
C GLY A 528 14.22 7.58 14.93
N TYR A 529 15.12 8.16 15.68
CA TYR A 529 16.45 7.61 15.93
C TYR A 529 16.29 6.22 16.56
N ALA A 530 15.94 5.23 15.76
CA ALA A 530 16.26 3.87 16.10
C ALA A 530 17.78 3.88 16.26
N ARG A 531 18.26 3.60 17.48
CA ARG A 531 19.70 3.47 17.75
C ARG A 531 20.29 2.67 16.60
N ASN A 532 21.04 3.32 15.69
CA ASN A 532 21.55 2.66 14.51
C ASN A 532 22.67 1.71 14.96
N THR A 533 22.27 0.53 15.38
CA THR A 533 23.19 -0.50 15.85
C THR A 533 24.20 -0.87 14.77
N LEU A 534 23.88 -0.68 13.49
CA LEU A 534 24.75 -0.98 12.37
C LEU A 534 25.86 0.07 12.22
N GLU A 535 25.50 1.36 12.33
CA GLU A 535 26.45 2.48 12.34
C GLU A 535 27.43 2.34 13.51
N ASN A 536 26.92 2.10 14.71
CA ASN A 536 27.75 1.94 15.91
C ASN A 536 28.70 0.74 15.78
N ARG A 537 28.22 -0.37 15.19
CA ARG A 537 29.03 -1.57 14.93
C ARG A 537 30.15 -1.28 13.93
N LEU A 538 29.87 -0.55 12.86
CA LEU A 538 30.88 -0.20 11.87
C LEU A 538 31.91 0.79 12.44
N LYS A 539 31.44 1.79 13.20
CA LYS A 539 32.29 2.78 13.88
C LYS A 539 33.15 2.18 14.99
N ALA A 540 32.73 1.07 15.59
CA ALA A 540 33.52 0.36 16.61
C ALA A 540 34.80 -0.27 16.04
N ARG A 541 34.95 -0.33 14.69
CA ARG A 541 36.13 -0.87 14.01
C ARG A 541 36.65 -2.18 14.59
N CYS A 542 35.71 -3.09 14.90
CA CYS A 542 36.02 -4.42 15.42
C CYS A 542 35.43 -5.49 14.48
N CYS A 543 36.24 -6.40 14.00
CA CYS A 543 35.81 -7.50 13.16
C CYS A 543 34.99 -8.51 13.97
N GLU A 544 33.72 -8.68 13.64
CA GLU A 544 32.82 -9.63 14.34
C GLU A 544 33.13 -11.11 14.04
N LEU A 545 34.10 -11.38 13.15
CA LEU A 545 34.50 -12.75 12.79
C LEU A 545 35.85 -13.15 13.41
N CYS A 546 36.89 -12.32 13.28
CA CYS A 546 38.21 -12.62 13.82
C CYS A 546 38.57 -11.82 15.07
N GLY A 547 37.75 -10.83 15.47
CA GLY A 547 37.99 -10.02 16.67
C GLY A 547 39.04 -8.92 16.49
N THR A 548 39.68 -8.80 15.32
CA THR A 548 40.70 -7.76 15.07
C THR A 548 40.08 -6.37 15.21
N SER A 549 40.77 -5.49 15.94
CA SER A 549 40.43 -4.08 16.11
C SER A 549 41.67 -3.24 15.82
N ASP A 550 41.87 -2.88 14.54
CA ASP A 550 43.01 -2.12 14.06
C ASP A 550 42.51 -0.87 13.32
N GLU A 551 43.05 0.29 13.70
CA GLU A 551 42.66 1.58 13.09
C GLU A 551 43.07 1.71 11.63
N ASN A 552 44.11 1.02 11.21
CA ASN A 552 44.62 1.06 9.83
C ASN A 552 43.91 0.10 8.89
N THR A 553 43.04 -0.76 9.43
CA THR A 553 42.28 -1.74 8.65
C THR A 553 40.91 -1.18 8.28
N SER A 554 40.52 -1.39 7.03
CA SER A 554 39.15 -1.06 6.59
C SER A 554 38.16 -2.14 7.05
N TYR A 555 36.97 -1.70 7.45
CA TYR A 555 35.86 -2.55 7.87
C TYR A 555 34.71 -2.42 6.91
N GLU A 556 34.15 -3.57 6.53
CA GLU A 556 33.07 -3.68 5.56
C GLU A 556 31.89 -4.43 6.17
N ILE A 557 30.69 -4.16 5.68
CA ILE A 557 29.51 -4.91 6.04
C ILE A 557 29.31 -6.05 5.07
N HIS A 558 29.50 -7.29 5.56
CA HIS A 558 29.02 -8.46 4.83
C HIS A 558 27.52 -8.61 4.95
N HIS A 559 26.82 -8.78 3.82
CA HIS A 559 25.36 -8.83 3.74
C HIS A 559 24.86 -10.08 3.03
N VAL A 560 23.89 -10.78 3.66
CA VAL A 560 23.18 -11.91 3.05
C VAL A 560 21.70 -11.60 2.83
N ASN A 561 21.14 -12.10 1.73
CA ASN A 561 19.73 -11.86 1.39
C ASN A 561 18.78 -12.48 2.44
N LYS A 562 19.06 -13.73 2.88
CA LYS A 562 18.23 -14.47 3.86
C LYS A 562 19.10 -15.36 4.74
N VAL A 563 19.08 -15.15 6.04
CA VAL A 563 19.79 -15.98 7.02
C VAL A 563 19.36 -17.45 6.95
N LYS A 564 18.09 -17.73 6.67
CA LYS A 564 17.56 -19.10 6.53
C LYS A 564 18.18 -19.92 5.39
N ASN A 565 18.86 -19.27 4.44
CA ASN A 565 19.52 -19.97 3.33
C ASN A 565 20.95 -20.38 3.66
N LEU A 566 21.48 -19.94 4.82
CA LEU A 566 22.79 -20.30 5.30
C LEU A 566 22.77 -21.75 5.82
N LYS A 567 23.82 -22.49 5.50
CA LYS A 567 23.92 -23.91 5.84
C LYS A 567 24.63 -24.16 7.19
N GLY A 568 25.26 -23.14 7.76
CA GLY A 568 26.04 -23.21 9.00
C GLY A 568 27.34 -24.01 8.87
N LYS A 569 27.89 -24.13 7.66
CA LYS A 569 29.12 -24.87 7.41
C LYS A 569 30.37 -24.04 7.74
N GLU A 570 30.31 -22.74 7.46
CA GLU A 570 31.41 -21.81 7.65
C GLU A 570 31.22 -21.00 8.96
N LYS A 571 32.34 -20.59 9.59
CA LYS A 571 32.31 -19.80 10.84
C LYS A 571 31.45 -18.53 10.73
N TRP A 572 31.53 -17.85 9.60
CA TRP A 572 30.73 -16.63 9.37
C TRP A 572 29.23 -16.93 9.25
N GLU A 573 28.84 -18.06 8.59
CA GLU A 573 27.44 -18.48 8.53
C GLU A 573 26.90 -18.78 9.93
N MET A 574 27.68 -19.52 10.75
CA MET A 574 27.32 -19.84 12.13
C MET A 574 27.15 -18.57 12.97
N ALA A 575 28.06 -17.58 12.81
CA ALA A 575 27.96 -16.28 13.50
C ALA A 575 26.68 -15.53 13.09
N MET A 576 26.31 -15.50 11.81
CA MET A 576 25.08 -14.85 11.34
C MET A 576 23.82 -15.57 11.80
N ILE A 577 23.83 -16.91 11.80
CA ILE A 577 22.71 -17.73 12.28
C ILE A 577 22.52 -17.52 13.78
N ALA A 578 23.60 -17.60 14.57
CA ALA A 578 23.55 -17.42 16.03
C ALA A 578 23.04 -16.03 16.43
N LYS A 579 23.48 -14.98 15.71
CA LYS A 579 23.05 -13.60 15.93
C LYS A 579 21.70 -13.26 15.27
N GLN A 580 21.12 -14.17 14.44
CA GLN A 580 19.91 -13.96 13.63
C GLN A 580 19.95 -12.64 12.82
N ARG A 581 21.11 -12.29 12.28
CA ARG A 581 21.35 -11.04 11.58
C ARG A 581 21.74 -11.28 10.12
N LYS A 582 21.27 -10.41 9.24
CA LYS A 582 21.65 -10.41 7.81
C LYS A 582 23.00 -9.76 7.55
N THR A 583 23.61 -9.15 8.55
CA THR A 583 24.84 -8.36 8.40
C THR A 583 25.88 -8.73 9.45
N LEU A 584 27.16 -8.81 9.02
CA LEU A 584 28.33 -8.83 9.90
C LEU A 584 29.23 -7.66 9.54
N VAL A 585 29.83 -7.03 10.52
CA VAL A 585 30.92 -6.08 10.33
C VAL A 585 32.21 -6.87 10.38
N VAL A 586 32.99 -6.87 9.31
CA VAL A 586 34.20 -7.66 9.16
C VAL A 586 35.35 -6.82 8.61
N CYS A 587 36.59 -7.14 8.96
CA CYS A 587 37.75 -6.52 8.34
C CYS A 587 37.86 -6.93 6.85
N PHE A 588 38.54 -6.13 6.05
CA PHE A 588 38.74 -6.37 4.63
C PHE A 588 39.29 -7.77 4.33
N HIS A 589 40.26 -8.25 5.12
CA HIS A 589 40.82 -9.59 4.97
C HIS A 589 39.76 -10.67 5.15
N CYS A 590 38.98 -10.64 6.25
CA CYS A 590 37.92 -11.62 6.48
C CYS A 590 36.85 -11.57 5.40
N HIS A 591 36.48 -10.37 4.92
CA HIS A 591 35.49 -10.23 3.88
C HIS A 591 35.93 -10.85 2.55
N ARG A 592 37.16 -10.55 2.11
CA ARG A 592 37.67 -11.00 0.79
C ARG A 592 38.20 -12.42 0.81
N HIS A 593 38.97 -12.80 1.82
CA HIS A 593 39.69 -14.06 1.84
C HIS A 593 39.05 -15.17 2.68
N VAL A 594 38.15 -14.84 3.61
CA VAL A 594 37.45 -15.86 4.40
C VAL A 594 36.03 -16.09 3.90
N ILE A 595 35.27 -15.02 3.63
CA ILE A 595 33.86 -15.12 3.23
C ILE A 595 33.72 -15.35 1.73
N HIS A 596 34.47 -14.58 0.92
CA HIS A 596 34.42 -14.63 -0.55
C HIS A 596 35.59 -15.39 -1.18
N LYS A 597 36.09 -16.46 -0.56
CA LYS A 597 37.23 -17.27 -1.01
C LYS A 597 37.22 -17.69 -2.49
N HIS A 598 36.04 -17.70 -3.12
CA HIS A 598 35.83 -18.24 -4.47
C HIS A 598 35.24 -17.20 -5.46
N LYS A 599 35.37 -15.90 -5.17
CA LYS A 599 34.94 -14.85 -6.10
C LYS A 599 36.11 -14.12 -6.72
#